data_09d797215f60befdcc595b6fc66f9021
#
_entry.id   09d797215f60befdcc595b6fc66f9021
#
_cell.length_a   1.000
_cell.length_b   1.000
_cell.length_c   1.000
_cell.angle_alpha   90.00
_cell.angle_beta   90.00
_cell.angle_gamma   90.00
#
_symmetry.space_group_name_H-M   'P 1'
#
loop_
_entity.id
_entity.type
_entity.pdbx_description
1 polymer ?
#
loop_
_entity_poly.entity_id
_entity_poly.type
_entity_poly.pdbx_seq_one_letter_code
_entity_poly.pdbx_strand_id
1 'polypeptide(L)'
;MRELVMLGTGSAMVTRCFNTTFYIQMDDGEIFLTDGGGGNGILSRLEFAGADYSKLHHLFLTHGHTDHILGVLWVVRKIASLMNSGKYNGEFNIYTHDVAKDMLLTMSKLTLKKKDFDRVGDGIFIKEIKDGEELNLLGMKLTAFDIESTKAKQFGYAIEFKDGLRLTCLGDEPYNKRTEKYAKGVDWLLSEAFCMYKDRDKFKPYEKNHSTVKEASEIAEKLKVKNLILYHTEDKDIEHRKENYT
;
A
#
# COMPACT_ATOMS: atom_id res chain seq x y z
N MET A 1 -12.81 10.85 -13.35
CA MET A 1 -11.52 11.49 -12.94
C MET A 1 -10.78 10.47 -12.07
N ARG A 2 -9.51 10.21 -12.36
CA ARG A 2 -8.68 9.30 -11.56
C ARG A 2 -8.32 9.95 -10.23
N GLU A 3 -8.44 9.21 -9.13
CA GLU A 3 -8.21 9.72 -7.78
C GLU A 3 -7.31 8.78 -6.97
N LEU A 4 -6.41 9.35 -6.16
CA LEU A 4 -5.70 8.66 -5.10
C LEU A 4 -6.39 8.94 -3.77
N VAL A 5 -6.89 7.90 -3.11
CA VAL A 5 -7.64 8.01 -1.86
C VAL A 5 -6.85 7.39 -0.72
N MET A 6 -6.39 8.23 0.23
CA MET A 6 -5.68 7.76 1.42
C MET A 6 -6.68 7.27 2.48
N LEU A 7 -6.64 5.99 2.82
CA LEU A 7 -7.47 5.37 3.86
C LEU A 7 -6.83 5.46 5.24
N GLY A 8 -5.50 5.54 5.27
CA GLY A 8 -4.70 5.72 6.46
C GLY A 8 -3.27 6.11 6.13
N THR A 9 -2.62 6.78 7.07
CA THR A 9 -1.23 7.27 6.93
C THR A 9 -0.35 6.91 8.13
N GLY A 10 -0.85 6.10 9.05
CA GLY A 10 -0.16 5.77 10.29
C GLY A 10 0.83 4.62 10.16
N SER A 11 1.86 4.62 10.99
CA SER A 11 2.80 3.51 11.18
C SER A 11 2.16 2.36 11.99
N ALA A 12 2.93 1.30 12.25
CA ALA A 12 2.42 0.08 12.88
C ALA A 12 1.66 0.30 14.20
N MET A 13 2.19 1.12 15.11
CA MET A 13 1.69 1.24 16.48
C MET A 13 0.77 2.44 16.72
N VAL A 14 0.24 3.04 15.68
CA VAL A 14 -0.71 4.16 15.82
C VAL A 14 -2.07 3.69 16.35
N THR A 15 -2.71 4.54 17.13
CA THR A 15 -4.03 4.29 17.72
C THR A 15 -5.07 5.36 17.39
N ARG A 16 -4.63 6.51 16.86
CA ARG A 16 -5.47 7.68 16.57
C ARG A 16 -5.77 7.84 15.08
N CYS A 17 -5.10 7.09 14.23
CA CYS A 17 -5.35 7.01 12.78
C CYS A 17 -5.22 5.57 12.30
N PHE A 18 -5.59 5.31 11.06
CA PHE A 18 -5.44 4.00 10.45
C PHE A 18 -4.04 3.82 9.87
N ASN A 19 -3.56 2.57 9.81
CA ASN A 19 -2.27 2.24 9.22
C ASN A 19 -2.21 2.62 7.73
N THR A 20 -1.01 2.77 7.20
CA THR A 20 -0.77 3.15 5.80
C THR A 20 -1.50 2.22 4.85
N THR A 21 -2.46 2.77 4.16
CA THR A 21 -3.29 2.08 3.17
C THR A 21 -3.94 3.10 2.27
N PHE A 22 -4.01 2.86 0.99
CA PHE A 22 -4.64 3.75 0.02
C PHE A 22 -5.11 2.96 -1.22
N TYR A 23 -5.95 3.57 -2.02
CA TYR A 23 -6.30 3.03 -3.32
C TYR A 23 -6.24 4.09 -4.42
N ILE A 24 -6.08 3.64 -5.64
CA ILE A 24 -6.25 4.44 -6.84
C ILE A 24 -7.57 4.03 -7.47
N GLN A 25 -8.48 4.98 -7.63
CA GLN A 25 -9.72 4.79 -8.39
C GLN A 25 -9.51 5.31 -9.79
N MET A 26 -9.81 4.47 -10.77
CA MET A 26 -9.73 4.80 -12.19
C MET A 26 -11.00 5.51 -12.66
N ASP A 27 -10.96 6.10 -13.85
CA ASP A 27 -12.07 6.89 -14.43
C ASP A 27 -13.37 6.06 -14.60
N ASP A 28 -13.25 4.77 -14.79
CA ASP A 28 -14.36 3.79 -14.91
C ASP A 28 -14.81 3.21 -13.57
N GLY A 29 -14.24 3.70 -12.47
CA GLY A 29 -14.54 3.29 -11.11
C GLY A 29 -13.75 2.08 -10.62
N GLU A 30 -12.94 1.42 -11.46
CA GLU A 30 -12.08 0.31 -11.04
C GLU A 30 -11.08 0.76 -9.98
N ILE A 31 -10.82 -0.11 -8.99
CA ILE A 31 -10.01 0.18 -7.82
C ILE A 31 -8.76 -0.69 -7.79
N PHE A 32 -7.62 -0.04 -7.59
CA PHE A 32 -6.34 -0.67 -7.26
C PHE A 32 -5.96 -0.32 -5.82
N LEU A 33 -6.08 -1.29 -4.91
CA LEU A 33 -5.79 -1.12 -3.48
C LEU A 33 -4.32 -1.43 -3.18
N THR A 34 -3.69 -0.65 -2.30
CA THR A 34 -2.36 -0.92 -1.77
C THR A 34 -2.43 -1.17 -0.28
N ASP A 35 -2.01 -2.38 0.13
CA ASP A 35 -2.05 -2.91 1.49
C ASP A 35 -3.46 -2.96 2.11
N GLY A 36 -3.54 -3.40 3.36
CA GLY A 36 -4.82 -3.55 4.06
C GLY A 36 -4.85 -2.96 5.47
N GLY A 37 -3.71 -2.48 5.96
CA GLY A 37 -3.62 -2.06 7.36
C GLY A 37 -3.64 -3.24 8.34
N GLY A 38 -3.77 -2.94 9.63
CA GLY A 38 -3.57 -3.87 10.75
C GLY A 38 -4.79 -4.73 11.11
N GLY A 39 -5.85 -4.80 10.30
CA GLY A 39 -6.99 -5.65 10.62
C GLY A 39 -8.30 -5.25 9.96
N ASN A 40 -9.45 -5.63 10.58
CA ASN A 40 -10.78 -5.45 9.97
C ASN A 40 -11.20 -3.97 9.79
N GLY A 41 -10.49 -3.03 10.40
CA GLY A 41 -10.70 -1.61 10.21
C GLY A 41 -10.66 -1.17 8.74
N ILE A 42 -9.93 -1.89 7.88
CA ILE A 42 -9.92 -1.63 6.43
C ILE A 42 -11.31 -1.63 5.82
N LEU A 43 -12.21 -2.52 6.27
CA LEU A 43 -13.56 -2.63 5.72
C LEU A 43 -14.36 -1.34 5.96
N SER A 44 -14.31 -0.79 7.17
CA SER A 44 -14.96 0.50 7.47
C SER A 44 -14.30 1.66 6.75
N ARG A 45 -12.97 1.64 6.56
CA ARG A 45 -12.25 2.68 5.81
C ARG A 45 -12.67 2.70 4.34
N LEU A 46 -12.76 1.54 3.70
CA LEU A 46 -13.27 1.42 2.34
C LEU A 46 -14.73 1.91 2.23
N GLU A 47 -15.59 1.53 3.17
CA GLU A 47 -16.99 1.98 3.20
C GLU A 47 -17.11 3.49 3.39
N PHE A 48 -16.35 4.10 4.32
CA PHE A 48 -16.33 5.56 4.51
C PHE A 48 -15.82 6.32 3.30
N ALA A 49 -14.87 5.75 2.57
CA ALA A 49 -14.35 6.33 1.34
C ALA A 49 -15.30 6.12 0.13
N GLY A 50 -16.39 5.39 0.30
CA GLY A 50 -17.34 5.11 -0.78
C GLY A 50 -16.84 4.09 -1.80
N ALA A 51 -15.85 3.26 -1.43
CA ALA A 51 -15.29 2.26 -2.33
C ALA A 51 -16.33 1.17 -2.67
N ASP A 52 -16.55 0.93 -3.95
CA ASP A 52 -17.40 -0.16 -4.44
C ASP A 52 -16.56 -1.45 -4.52
N TYR A 53 -16.89 -2.42 -3.66
CA TYR A 53 -16.21 -3.72 -3.67
C TYR A 53 -16.35 -4.47 -5.01
N SER A 54 -17.41 -4.22 -5.77
CA SER A 54 -17.59 -4.85 -7.09
C SER A 54 -16.59 -4.34 -8.14
N LYS A 55 -15.88 -3.26 -7.82
CA LYS A 55 -14.83 -2.61 -8.61
C LYS A 55 -13.41 -2.84 -8.06
N LEU A 56 -13.28 -3.52 -6.93
CA LEU A 56 -12.01 -3.84 -6.30
C LEU A 56 -11.50 -5.19 -6.82
N HIS A 57 -10.83 -5.19 -7.98
CA HIS A 57 -10.30 -6.39 -8.63
C HIS A 57 -8.80 -6.59 -8.45
N HIS A 58 -8.07 -5.57 -7.98
CA HIS A 58 -6.62 -5.58 -7.89
C HIS A 58 -6.13 -5.02 -6.56
N LEU A 59 -5.21 -5.74 -5.91
CA LEU A 59 -4.53 -5.32 -4.69
C LEU A 59 -3.03 -5.60 -4.81
N PHE A 60 -2.21 -4.64 -4.40
CA PHE A 60 -0.78 -4.82 -4.20
C PHE A 60 -0.49 -4.91 -2.70
N LEU A 61 0.12 -6.01 -2.27
CA LEU A 61 0.61 -6.17 -0.91
C LEU A 61 2.13 -5.96 -0.92
N THR A 62 2.57 -4.89 -0.26
CA THR A 62 3.98 -4.50 -0.25
C THR A 62 4.84 -5.48 0.53
N HIS A 63 4.37 -5.94 1.70
CA HIS A 63 5.09 -6.89 2.55
C HIS A 63 4.19 -7.50 3.64
N GLY A 64 4.78 -8.40 4.44
CA GLY A 64 4.06 -9.22 5.43
C GLY A 64 3.99 -8.67 6.86
N HIS A 65 4.33 -7.41 7.14
CA HIS A 65 4.14 -6.86 8.48
C HIS A 65 2.66 -6.75 8.84
N THR A 66 2.35 -6.85 10.13
CA THR A 66 0.98 -6.94 10.64
C THR A 66 0.11 -5.74 10.30
N ASP A 67 0.70 -4.56 10.21
CA ASP A 67 0.04 -3.30 9.85
C ASP A 67 -0.19 -3.11 8.33
N HIS A 68 0.18 -4.11 7.52
CA HIS A 68 -0.07 -4.16 6.08
C HIS A 68 -0.91 -5.39 5.70
N ILE A 69 -0.52 -6.59 6.13
CA ILE A 69 -1.10 -7.86 5.66
C ILE A 69 -2.42 -8.25 6.35
N LEU A 70 -2.62 -7.90 7.65
CA LEU A 70 -3.79 -8.40 8.38
C LEU A 70 -5.10 -7.88 7.80
N GLY A 71 -5.13 -6.64 7.33
CA GLY A 71 -6.31 -6.10 6.65
C GLY A 71 -6.53 -6.74 5.28
N VAL A 72 -5.47 -7.14 4.57
CA VAL A 72 -5.61 -7.86 3.30
C VAL A 72 -6.35 -9.18 3.51
N LEU A 73 -6.07 -9.90 4.59
CA LEU A 73 -6.82 -11.11 4.97
C LEU A 73 -8.33 -10.81 5.13
N TRP A 74 -8.69 -9.65 5.70
CA TRP A 74 -10.09 -9.25 5.83
C TRP A 74 -10.72 -8.88 4.48
N VAL A 75 -9.96 -8.26 3.58
CA VAL A 75 -10.41 -8.00 2.20
C VAL A 75 -10.65 -9.31 1.47
N VAL A 76 -9.73 -10.28 1.54
CA VAL A 76 -9.91 -11.64 0.98
C VAL A 76 -11.20 -12.27 1.50
N ARG A 77 -11.44 -12.22 2.82
CA ARG A 77 -12.66 -12.76 3.43
C ARG A 77 -13.93 -12.04 2.94
N LYS A 78 -13.89 -10.71 2.79
CA LYS A 78 -15.03 -9.91 2.29
C LYS A 78 -15.34 -10.27 0.84
N ILE A 79 -14.34 -10.30 -0.03
CA ILE A 79 -14.51 -10.65 -1.46
C ILE A 79 -15.01 -12.09 -1.60
N ALA A 80 -14.42 -13.06 -0.88
CA ALA A 80 -14.90 -14.44 -0.88
C ALA A 80 -16.38 -14.56 -0.47
N SER A 81 -16.79 -13.80 0.55
CA SER A 81 -18.20 -13.76 0.97
C SER A 81 -19.11 -13.16 -0.10
N LEU A 82 -18.66 -12.12 -0.80
CA LEU A 82 -19.42 -11.52 -1.91
C LEU A 82 -19.53 -12.47 -3.10
N MET A 83 -18.44 -13.18 -3.47
CA MET A 83 -18.45 -14.23 -4.50
C MET A 83 -19.43 -15.35 -4.14
N ASN A 84 -19.38 -15.84 -2.89
CA ASN A 84 -20.27 -16.90 -2.41
C ASN A 84 -21.76 -16.51 -2.38
N SER A 85 -22.05 -15.22 -2.34
CA SER A 85 -23.42 -14.69 -2.39
C SER A 85 -23.86 -14.19 -3.77
N GLY A 86 -23.02 -14.37 -4.80
CA GLY A 86 -23.29 -13.90 -6.17
C GLY A 86 -23.29 -12.36 -6.33
N LYS A 87 -22.64 -11.65 -5.40
CA LYS A 87 -22.56 -10.18 -5.38
C LYS A 87 -21.20 -9.63 -5.84
N TYR A 88 -20.33 -10.50 -6.35
CA TYR A 88 -19.04 -10.13 -6.90
C TYR A 88 -18.81 -10.96 -8.17
N ASN A 89 -18.49 -10.28 -9.26
CA ASN A 89 -18.21 -10.87 -10.56
C ASN A 89 -16.75 -10.65 -10.94
N GLY A 90 -16.16 -11.64 -11.62
CA GLY A 90 -14.77 -11.58 -12.05
C GLY A 90 -13.78 -12.08 -11.00
N GLU A 91 -12.52 -11.82 -11.24
CA GLU A 91 -11.41 -12.26 -10.39
C GLU A 91 -10.93 -11.16 -9.46
N PHE A 92 -10.45 -11.54 -8.27
CA PHE A 92 -9.71 -10.66 -7.37
C PHE A 92 -8.24 -11.09 -7.34
N ASN A 93 -7.36 -10.20 -7.77
CA ASN A 93 -5.93 -10.47 -7.94
C ASN A 93 -5.10 -9.70 -6.92
N ILE A 94 -4.31 -10.42 -6.14
CA ILE A 94 -3.37 -9.87 -5.14
C ILE A 94 -1.97 -10.10 -5.67
N TYR A 95 -1.21 -9.03 -5.84
CA TYR A 95 0.17 -9.03 -6.32
C TYR A 95 1.12 -8.80 -5.15
N THR A 96 2.10 -9.67 -4.97
CA THR A 96 3.09 -9.55 -3.90
C THR A 96 4.30 -10.43 -4.17
N HIS A 97 5.37 -10.28 -3.39
CA HIS A 97 6.54 -11.17 -3.47
C HIS A 97 6.28 -12.53 -2.78
N ASP A 98 7.18 -13.49 -2.98
CA ASP A 98 7.09 -14.88 -2.50
C ASP A 98 6.77 -15.00 -1.00
N VAL A 99 7.53 -14.32 -0.13
CA VAL A 99 7.35 -14.43 1.33
C VAL A 99 5.97 -13.95 1.79
N ALA A 100 5.52 -12.77 1.32
CA ALA A 100 4.21 -12.26 1.71
C ALA A 100 3.05 -13.07 1.11
N LYS A 101 3.25 -13.67 -0.08
CA LYS A 101 2.33 -14.63 -0.67
C LYS A 101 2.14 -15.85 0.23
N ASP A 102 3.24 -16.47 0.67
CA ASP A 102 3.19 -17.65 1.55
C ASP A 102 2.54 -17.33 2.90
N MET A 103 2.84 -16.15 3.47
CA MET A 103 2.21 -15.67 4.70
C MET A 103 0.70 -15.50 4.52
N LEU A 104 0.25 -14.80 3.48
CA LEU A 104 -1.17 -14.54 3.24
C LEU A 104 -1.93 -15.84 2.94
N LEU A 105 -1.35 -16.75 2.14
CA LEU A 105 -1.93 -18.05 1.84
C LEU A 105 -2.07 -18.90 3.10
N THR A 106 -1.03 -18.95 3.93
CA THR A 106 -1.03 -19.70 5.20
C THR A 106 -2.08 -19.16 6.16
N MET A 107 -2.13 -17.85 6.38
CA MET A 107 -3.14 -17.21 7.22
C MET A 107 -4.55 -17.45 6.69
N SER A 108 -4.77 -17.34 5.39
CA SER A 108 -6.07 -17.60 4.75
C SER A 108 -6.52 -19.04 5.02
N LYS A 109 -5.63 -20.01 4.82
CA LYS A 109 -5.91 -21.43 5.06
C LYS A 109 -6.28 -21.73 6.51
N LEU A 110 -5.60 -21.12 7.47
CA LEU A 110 -5.76 -21.42 8.89
C LEU A 110 -6.93 -20.66 9.55
N THR A 111 -7.35 -19.52 8.98
CA THR A 111 -8.30 -18.63 9.65
C THR A 111 -9.65 -18.46 8.94
N LEU A 112 -9.69 -18.66 7.63
CA LEU A 112 -10.94 -18.53 6.87
C LEU A 112 -11.80 -19.79 7.01
N LYS A 113 -13.12 -19.62 6.94
CA LYS A 113 -14.04 -20.76 6.79
C LYS A 113 -13.76 -21.47 5.47
N LYS A 114 -13.93 -22.81 5.46
CA LYS A 114 -13.65 -23.62 4.26
C LYS A 114 -14.24 -23.01 2.96
N LYS A 115 -15.53 -22.66 2.97
CA LYS A 115 -16.21 -22.09 1.80
C LYS A 115 -15.59 -20.76 1.29
N ASP A 116 -14.98 -19.96 2.20
CA ASP A 116 -14.34 -18.69 1.85
C ASP A 116 -12.90 -18.97 1.36
N PHE A 117 -12.20 -19.92 1.99
CA PHE A 117 -10.87 -20.35 1.54
C PHE A 117 -10.91 -21.07 0.19
N ASP A 118 -11.98 -21.82 -0.11
CA ASP A 118 -12.15 -22.49 -1.41
C ASP A 118 -12.17 -21.51 -2.60
N ARG A 119 -12.39 -20.19 -2.33
CA ARG A 119 -12.26 -19.13 -3.35
C ARG A 119 -10.81 -18.75 -3.65
N VAL A 120 -9.87 -19.07 -2.78
CA VAL A 120 -8.44 -18.87 -3.04
C VAL A 120 -7.96 -19.94 -4.03
N GLY A 121 -7.58 -19.51 -5.22
CA GLY A 121 -7.32 -20.37 -6.38
C GLY A 121 -8.54 -20.59 -7.28
N ASP A 122 -9.75 -20.16 -6.83
CA ASP A 122 -10.99 -20.17 -7.61
C ASP A 122 -11.70 -18.80 -7.49
N GLY A 123 -11.22 -17.82 -8.25
CA GLY A 123 -11.71 -16.43 -8.26
C GLY A 123 -10.86 -15.44 -7.47
N ILE A 124 -10.14 -15.84 -6.40
CA ILE A 124 -9.16 -15.04 -5.71
C ILE A 124 -7.77 -15.60 -5.95
N PHE A 125 -6.87 -14.81 -6.55
CA PHE A 125 -5.53 -15.23 -6.92
C PHE A 125 -4.46 -14.41 -6.20
N ILE A 126 -3.57 -15.10 -5.46
CA ILE A 126 -2.38 -14.49 -4.85
C ILE A 126 -1.21 -14.76 -5.79
N LYS A 127 -0.86 -13.73 -6.57
CA LYS A 127 0.14 -13.79 -7.64
C LYS A 127 1.49 -13.34 -7.13
N GLU A 128 2.48 -14.22 -7.23
CA GLU A 128 3.86 -13.84 -6.96
C GLU A 128 4.39 -12.98 -8.09
N ILE A 129 5.05 -11.90 -7.72
CA ILE A 129 5.76 -11.00 -8.64
C ILE A 129 7.22 -10.90 -8.22
N LYS A 130 8.08 -10.64 -9.20
CA LYS A 130 9.53 -10.56 -9.02
C LYS A 130 10.02 -9.12 -9.12
N ASP A 131 11.23 -8.89 -8.61
CA ASP A 131 11.93 -7.61 -8.77
C ASP A 131 12.08 -7.25 -10.25
N GLY A 132 11.63 -6.05 -10.61
CA GLY A 132 11.63 -5.54 -11.99
C GLY A 132 10.50 -6.07 -12.87
N GLU A 133 9.60 -6.91 -12.35
CA GLU A 133 8.49 -7.43 -13.13
C GLU A 133 7.45 -6.34 -13.45
N GLU A 134 6.98 -6.36 -14.69
CA GLU A 134 6.02 -5.41 -15.22
C GLU A 134 4.64 -6.05 -15.38
N LEU A 135 3.63 -5.35 -14.91
CA LEU A 135 2.22 -5.72 -15.03
C LEU A 135 1.45 -4.66 -15.81
N ASN A 136 0.63 -5.08 -16.77
CA ASN A 136 -0.30 -4.20 -17.44
C ASN A 136 -1.72 -4.48 -16.92
N LEU A 137 -2.26 -3.55 -16.14
CA LEU A 137 -3.58 -3.68 -15.52
C LEU A 137 -4.27 -2.31 -15.42
N LEU A 138 -5.58 -2.27 -15.51
CA LEU A 138 -6.39 -1.06 -15.39
C LEU A 138 -5.91 0.10 -16.30
N GLY A 139 -5.32 -0.21 -17.44
CA GLY A 139 -4.77 0.81 -18.33
C GLY A 139 -3.52 1.52 -17.82
N MET A 140 -2.83 0.94 -16.85
CA MET A 140 -1.53 1.41 -16.36
C MET A 140 -0.49 0.31 -16.49
N LYS A 141 0.77 0.72 -16.63
CA LYS A 141 1.95 -0.15 -16.53
C LYS A 141 2.52 -0.01 -15.13
N LEU A 142 2.50 -1.08 -14.36
CA LEU A 142 3.07 -1.15 -13.03
C LEU A 142 4.38 -1.94 -13.09
N THR A 143 5.48 -1.39 -12.55
CA THR A 143 6.74 -2.09 -12.36
C THR A 143 6.97 -2.29 -10.87
N ALA A 144 7.01 -3.53 -10.43
CA ALA A 144 7.34 -3.88 -9.04
C ALA A 144 8.85 -3.86 -8.84
N PHE A 145 9.31 -3.47 -7.66
CA PHE A 145 10.74 -3.51 -7.32
C PHE A 145 10.98 -3.84 -5.85
N ASP A 146 12.02 -4.62 -5.59
CA ASP A 146 12.51 -4.89 -4.25
C ASP A 146 13.23 -3.65 -3.72
N ILE A 147 12.82 -3.16 -2.56
CA ILE A 147 13.47 -2.02 -1.89
C ILE A 147 14.74 -2.42 -1.12
N GLU A 148 15.07 -3.71 -1.07
CA GLU A 148 16.19 -4.28 -0.29
C GLU A 148 16.09 -3.92 1.21
N SER A 149 14.89 -4.06 1.76
CA SER A 149 14.64 -3.83 3.18
C SER A 149 15.53 -4.69 4.07
N THR A 150 16.05 -4.09 5.14
CA THR A 150 16.88 -4.79 6.13
C THR A 150 16.06 -5.52 7.20
N LYS A 151 14.73 -5.29 7.25
CA LYS A 151 13.83 -5.88 8.27
C LYS A 151 13.10 -7.11 7.73
N ALA A 152 12.40 -6.95 6.61
CA ALA A 152 11.64 -8.00 5.95
C ALA A 152 11.61 -7.70 4.46
N LYS A 153 11.57 -8.73 3.61
CA LYS A 153 11.42 -8.54 2.17
C LYS A 153 10.21 -7.65 1.89
N GLN A 154 10.42 -6.60 1.13
CA GLN A 154 9.41 -5.59 0.83
C GLN A 154 9.55 -5.07 -0.60
N PHE A 155 8.42 -4.93 -1.27
CA PHE A 155 8.35 -4.36 -2.60
C PHE A 155 7.69 -3.00 -2.59
N GLY A 156 8.27 -2.07 -3.36
CA GLY A 156 7.61 -0.89 -3.87
C GLY A 156 7.14 -1.10 -5.30
N TYR A 157 6.52 -0.09 -5.87
CA TYR A 157 6.13 -0.11 -7.28
C TYR A 157 6.15 1.28 -7.92
N ALA A 158 6.37 1.32 -9.22
CA ALA A 158 6.22 2.49 -10.07
C ALA A 158 5.08 2.25 -11.06
N ILE A 159 4.23 3.25 -11.26
CA ILE A 159 3.13 3.23 -12.22
C ILE A 159 3.39 4.30 -13.29
N GLU A 160 3.21 3.92 -14.54
CA GLU A 160 3.07 4.82 -15.67
C GLU A 160 1.65 4.66 -16.24
N PHE A 161 0.87 5.74 -16.19
CA PHE A 161 -0.48 5.77 -16.74
C PHE A 161 -0.46 6.10 -18.23
N LYS A 162 -1.54 5.76 -18.94
CA LYS A 162 -1.66 5.99 -20.40
C LYS A 162 -1.47 7.47 -20.84
N ASP A 163 -1.77 8.39 -19.94
CA ASP A 163 -1.58 9.84 -20.17
C ASP A 163 -0.16 10.33 -19.87
N GLY A 164 0.75 9.39 -19.53
CA GLY A 164 2.14 9.68 -19.22
C GLY A 164 2.39 10.15 -17.78
N LEU A 165 1.37 10.27 -16.92
CA LEU A 165 1.54 10.57 -15.51
C LEU A 165 2.25 9.38 -14.82
N ARG A 166 3.25 9.69 -13.98
CA ARG A 166 4.05 8.70 -13.26
C ARG A 166 3.89 8.83 -11.75
N LEU A 167 3.65 7.71 -11.09
CA LEU A 167 3.54 7.60 -9.63
C LEU A 167 4.47 6.50 -9.13
N THR A 168 5.18 6.77 -8.03
CA THR A 168 6.01 5.76 -7.36
C THR A 168 5.65 5.66 -5.88
N CYS A 169 5.44 4.44 -5.40
CA CYS A 169 5.29 4.08 -3.99
C CYS A 169 6.56 3.38 -3.52
N LEU A 170 7.27 3.96 -2.56
CA LEU A 170 8.54 3.42 -2.06
C LEU A 170 8.39 2.35 -0.97
N GLY A 171 7.16 2.08 -0.48
CA GLY A 171 6.96 1.22 0.68
C GLY A 171 7.15 1.96 2.00
N ASP A 172 7.42 1.25 3.11
CA ASP A 172 7.49 1.83 4.45
C ASP A 172 8.91 2.00 5.02
N GLU A 173 9.90 2.03 4.15
CA GLU A 173 11.29 2.36 4.48
C GLU A 173 11.77 3.60 3.71
N PRO A 174 12.84 4.27 4.21
CA PRO A 174 13.40 5.44 3.55
C PRO A 174 13.86 5.15 2.12
N TYR A 175 13.82 6.19 1.29
CA TYR A 175 14.48 6.15 -0.01
C TYR A 175 15.91 5.59 0.10
N ASN A 176 16.29 4.76 -0.85
CA ASN A 176 17.65 4.33 -1.05
C ASN A 176 18.07 4.48 -2.52
N LYS A 177 19.38 4.36 -2.79
CA LYS A 177 19.95 4.57 -4.13
C LYS A 177 19.41 3.61 -5.21
N ARG A 178 18.99 2.40 -4.81
CA ARG A 178 18.42 1.40 -5.72
C ARG A 178 17.08 1.85 -6.30
N THR A 179 16.28 2.54 -5.51
CA THR A 179 14.95 3.01 -5.92
C THR A 179 14.99 4.30 -6.75
N GLU A 180 16.18 4.95 -6.89
CA GLU A 180 16.32 6.23 -7.60
C GLU A 180 15.74 6.21 -9.02
N LYS A 181 16.01 5.15 -9.78
CA LYS A 181 15.55 5.02 -11.18
C LYS A 181 14.01 5.03 -11.31
N TYR A 182 13.30 4.62 -10.26
CA TYR A 182 11.84 4.61 -10.21
C TYR A 182 11.24 5.91 -9.66
N ALA A 183 12.00 6.63 -8.80
CA ALA A 183 11.49 7.81 -8.09
C ALA A 183 11.90 9.13 -8.76
N LYS A 184 12.95 9.15 -9.61
CA LYS A 184 13.47 10.39 -10.19
C LYS A 184 12.51 11.04 -11.19
N GLY A 185 12.15 12.29 -10.93
CA GLY A 185 11.34 13.13 -11.81
C GLY A 185 9.92 12.64 -12.02
N VAL A 186 9.36 11.85 -11.07
CA VAL A 186 7.98 11.40 -11.13
C VAL A 186 7.01 12.53 -10.79
N ASP A 187 5.76 12.39 -11.24
CA ASP A 187 4.72 13.36 -10.92
C ASP A 187 4.27 13.24 -9.48
N TRP A 188 4.21 12.01 -8.95
CA TRP A 188 3.82 11.70 -7.58
C TRP A 188 4.76 10.69 -6.95
N LEU A 189 5.31 11.04 -5.78
CA LEU A 189 6.08 10.14 -4.94
C LEU A 189 5.33 9.92 -3.63
N LEU A 190 5.08 8.66 -3.29
CA LEU A 190 4.58 8.23 -2.00
C LEU A 190 5.75 7.68 -1.19
N SER A 191 6.06 8.31 -0.07
CA SER A 191 7.23 8.00 0.76
C SER A 191 6.86 7.97 2.24
N GLU A 192 7.49 7.08 2.99
CA GLU A 192 7.39 7.10 4.44
C GLU A 192 8.04 8.36 5.01
N ALA A 193 7.53 8.82 6.15
CA ALA A 193 8.11 9.87 6.98
C ALA A 193 7.62 9.71 8.42
N PHE A 194 8.39 9.03 9.24
CA PHE A 194 7.92 8.57 10.55
C PHE A 194 7.55 9.69 11.51
N CYS A 195 8.34 10.76 11.58
CA CYS A 195 8.10 11.90 12.46
C CYS A 195 8.73 13.20 11.94
N MET A 196 8.41 14.31 12.59
CA MET A 196 9.10 15.58 12.36
C MET A 196 10.57 15.49 12.77
N TYR A 197 11.46 16.17 12.06
CA TYR A 197 12.90 16.20 12.38
C TYR A 197 13.21 16.69 13.80
N LYS A 198 12.43 17.68 14.30
CA LYS A 198 12.56 18.17 15.69
C LYS A 198 12.31 17.11 16.76
N ASP A 199 11.52 16.07 16.42
CA ASP A 199 11.10 15.02 17.34
C ASP A 199 11.90 13.71 17.17
N ARG A 200 12.96 13.69 16.34
CA ARG A 200 13.76 12.50 16.03
C ARG A 200 14.39 11.84 17.25
N ASP A 201 14.80 12.64 18.25
CA ASP A 201 15.42 12.13 19.48
C ASP A 201 14.38 11.42 20.38
N LYS A 202 13.12 11.83 20.30
CA LYS A 202 11.98 11.21 21.00
C LYS A 202 11.51 9.93 20.32
N PHE A 203 11.35 9.95 19.02
CA PHE A 203 10.77 8.84 18.25
C PHE A 203 11.80 7.88 17.69
N LYS A 204 13.06 8.28 17.61
CA LYS A 204 14.21 7.49 17.16
C LYS A 204 13.96 6.79 15.82
N PRO A 205 13.61 7.53 14.75
CA PRO A 205 13.26 6.96 13.45
C PRO A 205 14.40 6.11 12.89
N TYR A 206 15.64 6.56 13.03
CA TYR A 206 16.81 5.88 12.46
C TYR A 206 17.07 4.49 13.07
N GLU A 207 16.81 4.31 14.38
CA GLU A 207 16.91 3.01 15.05
C GLU A 207 15.86 2.01 14.51
N LYS A 208 14.81 2.54 13.88
CA LYS A 208 13.71 1.77 13.28
C LYS A 208 13.79 1.72 11.76
N ASN A 209 14.90 2.16 11.17
CA ASN A 209 15.07 2.30 9.73
C ASN A 209 13.94 3.09 9.06
N HIS A 210 13.65 4.28 9.61
CA HIS A 210 12.71 5.25 9.06
C HIS A 210 13.37 6.62 8.89
N SER A 211 12.76 7.48 8.06
CA SER A 211 13.16 8.86 7.87
C SER A 211 12.28 9.84 8.65
N THR A 212 12.67 11.10 8.62
CA THR A 212 11.84 12.21 9.08
C THR A 212 11.21 12.94 7.89
N VAL A 213 10.18 13.74 8.17
CA VAL A 213 9.51 14.60 7.17
C VAL A 213 10.52 15.44 6.39
N LYS A 214 11.51 16.03 7.10
CA LYS A 214 12.57 16.84 6.49
C LYS A 214 13.37 16.04 5.46
N GLU A 215 13.86 14.87 5.84
CA GLU A 215 14.69 14.03 4.97
C GLU A 215 13.92 13.51 3.75
N ALA A 216 12.67 13.08 3.95
CA ALA A 216 11.80 12.67 2.85
C ALA A 216 11.55 13.82 1.85
N SER A 217 11.35 15.05 2.36
CA SER A 217 11.17 16.26 1.55
C SER A 217 12.44 16.65 0.79
N GLU A 218 13.60 16.66 1.45
CA GLU A 218 14.90 16.94 0.82
C GLU A 218 15.24 15.92 -0.30
N ILE A 219 14.89 14.66 -0.09
CA ILE A 219 15.04 13.61 -1.12
C ILE A 219 14.10 13.87 -2.30
N ALA A 220 12.84 14.19 -2.05
CA ALA A 220 11.88 14.48 -3.11
C ALA A 220 12.34 15.68 -3.97
N GLU A 221 12.86 16.76 -3.34
CA GLU A 221 13.44 17.90 -4.04
C GLU A 221 14.66 17.48 -4.89
N LYS A 222 15.62 16.76 -4.30
CA LYS A 222 16.80 16.25 -5.01
C LYS A 222 16.44 15.38 -6.21
N LEU A 223 15.40 14.57 -6.08
CA LEU A 223 14.89 13.70 -7.15
C LEU A 223 14.03 14.44 -8.17
N LYS A 224 13.75 15.74 -7.95
CA LYS A 224 12.89 16.58 -8.80
C LYS A 224 11.47 16.00 -8.93
N VAL A 225 10.93 15.50 -7.84
CA VAL A 225 9.56 15.04 -7.73
C VAL A 225 8.61 16.24 -7.79
N LYS A 226 7.48 16.12 -8.50
CA LYS A 226 6.53 17.25 -8.60
C LYS A 226 5.61 17.35 -7.39
N ASN A 227 5.14 16.20 -6.88
CA ASN A 227 4.26 16.13 -5.73
C ASN A 227 4.71 15.00 -4.80
N LEU A 228 4.76 15.26 -3.49
CA LEU A 228 5.13 14.31 -2.46
C LEU A 228 3.92 14.03 -1.56
N ILE A 229 3.63 12.75 -1.33
CA ILE A 229 2.67 12.30 -0.31
C ILE A 229 3.45 11.56 0.76
N LEU A 230 3.32 12.02 2.01
CA LEU A 230 3.96 11.42 3.17
C LEU A 230 2.98 10.52 3.91
N TYR A 231 3.46 9.35 4.30
CA TYR A 231 2.70 8.39 5.09
C TYR A 231 3.61 7.65 6.08
N HIS A 232 3.09 6.60 6.72
CA HIS A 232 3.77 5.77 7.72
C HIS A 232 4.28 6.58 8.91
N THR A 233 3.44 7.53 9.35
CA THR A 233 3.79 8.52 10.37
C THR A 233 3.36 8.07 11.77
N GLU A 234 4.01 8.57 12.82
CA GLU A 234 3.53 8.51 14.19
C GLU A 234 2.22 9.31 14.36
N ASP A 235 1.46 9.10 15.45
CA ASP A 235 0.14 9.72 15.65
C ASP A 235 0.03 10.69 16.84
N LYS A 236 1.13 11.00 17.52
CA LYS A 236 1.11 11.84 18.73
C LYS A 236 0.80 13.31 18.41
N ASP A 237 1.21 13.75 17.21
CA ASP A 237 0.99 15.12 16.72
C ASP A 237 -0.04 15.18 15.58
N ILE A 238 -1.02 14.28 15.59
CA ILE A 238 -1.99 14.15 14.50
C ILE A 238 -2.82 15.42 14.27
N GLU A 239 -3.07 16.20 15.31
CA GLU A 239 -3.87 17.43 15.26
C GLU A 239 -3.16 18.56 14.50
N HIS A 240 -1.81 18.57 14.53
CA HIS A 240 -0.99 19.58 13.87
C HIS A 240 -0.37 19.11 12.56
N ARG A 241 -0.75 17.91 12.06
CA ARG A 241 -0.16 17.36 10.81
C ARG A 241 -0.30 18.31 9.63
N LYS A 242 -1.45 18.95 9.47
CA LYS A 242 -1.64 19.89 8.37
C LYS A 242 -0.64 21.04 8.40
N GLU A 243 -0.33 21.56 9.58
CA GLU A 243 0.62 22.68 9.76
C GLU A 243 2.09 22.22 9.64
N ASN A 244 2.36 20.98 10.07
CA ASN A 244 3.74 20.47 10.17
C ASN A 244 4.20 19.74 8.90
N TYR A 245 3.28 19.30 8.02
CA TYR A 245 3.59 18.45 6.85
C TYR A 245 3.22 19.13 5.51
N THR A 246 2.89 20.41 5.50
CA THR A 246 2.61 21.21 4.28
C THR A 246 3.73 22.28 4.04
#